data_7ce8efe275d80c0895fc7b4f57dc4962
#
_entry.id   7ce8efe275d80c0895fc7b4f57dc4962
#
_cell.length_a   1.000
_cell.length_b   1.000
_cell.length_c   1.000
_cell.angle_alpha   90.00
_cell.angle_beta   90.00
_cell.angle_gamma   90.00
#
_symmetry.space_group_name_H-M   'P 1'
#
loop_
_entity.id
_entity.type
_entity.pdbx_description
1 polymer ?
#
loop_
_entity_poly.entity_id
_entity_poly.type
_entity_poly.pdbx_seq_one_letter_code
_entity_poly.pdbx_strand_id
1 'polypeptide(L)'
;YSPEALHFVFLDFKGGSTFNMLEHLPHTVGNVCDLDLSHAIRALNAIERELIRREALVSEERVSHINQLKHPPARLVVVIDEFHALRDRLPDYMQRLNRLASLGRSLGMHLIVCTQNPVGQVHADMKANISLNVCLRVTDRMQSHELIGTNAAADISPSMPGGAYCHDGQRVMG
;
A
#
# COMPACT_ATOMS: atom_id res chain seq x y z
N TYR A 1 -5.12 2.47 -17.86
CA TYR A 1 -4.31 3.69 -17.72
C TYR A 1 -3.01 3.52 -18.50
N SER A 2 -2.52 4.60 -19.14
CA SER A 2 -1.21 4.60 -19.79
C SER A 2 -0.08 4.71 -18.76
N PRO A 3 1.17 4.34 -19.14
CA PRO A 3 2.33 4.54 -18.28
C PRO A 3 2.59 6.01 -17.91
N GLU A 4 2.06 6.96 -18.69
CA GLU A 4 2.14 8.40 -18.37
C GLU A 4 1.15 8.83 -17.28
N ALA A 5 0.12 8.01 -17.01
CA ALA A 5 -0.95 8.33 -16.07
C ALA A 5 -0.86 7.54 -14.76
N LEU A 6 -0.16 6.39 -14.76
CA LEU A 6 -0.09 5.48 -13.61
C LEU A 6 1.29 4.83 -13.51
N HIS A 7 1.88 4.92 -12.33
CA HIS A 7 3.14 4.29 -11.98
C HIS A 7 2.99 3.36 -10.77
N PHE A 8 3.85 2.33 -10.72
CA PHE A 8 3.98 1.41 -9.59
C PHE A 8 5.39 1.41 -9.02
N VAL A 9 5.46 1.31 -7.69
CA VAL A 9 6.66 0.91 -6.96
C VAL A 9 6.33 -0.33 -6.15
N PHE A 10 7.14 -1.37 -6.31
CA PHE A 10 7.00 -2.63 -5.60
C PHE A 10 8.12 -2.80 -4.58
N LEU A 11 7.76 -3.13 -3.35
CA LEU A 11 8.67 -3.43 -2.24
C LEU A 11 8.33 -4.79 -1.67
N ASP A 12 9.21 -5.78 -1.84
CA ASP A 12 9.06 -7.14 -1.32
C ASP A 12 10.09 -7.39 -0.23
N PHE A 13 9.63 -7.49 1.01
CA PHE A 13 10.47 -7.73 2.19
C PHE A 13 10.63 -9.21 2.53
N LYS A 14 10.04 -10.10 1.76
CA LYS A 14 10.16 -11.55 1.94
C LYS A 14 11.35 -12.15 1.20
N GLY A 15 11.97 -11.38 0.29
CA GLY A 15 13.05 -11.87 -0.57
C GLY A 15 12.56 -12.84 -1.63
N GLY A 16 11.31 -12.69 -2.04
CA GLY A 16 10.67 -13.55 -3.02
C GLY A 16 10.68 -12.98 -4.44
N SER A 17 10.05 -13.71 -5.32
CA SER A 17 9.86 -13.34 -6.73
C SER A 17 8.46 -12.78 -6.99
N THR A 18 7.75 -12.34 -5.95
CA THR A 18 6.34 -11.94 -6.02
C THR A 18 6.07 -10.94 -7.13
N PHE A 19 6.95 -9.95 -7.28
CA PHE A 19 6.78 -8.87 -8.26
C PHE A 19 7.68 -8.98 -9.50
N ASN A 20 8.47 -10.06 -9.66
CA ASN A 20 9.39 -10.20 -10.78
C ASN A 20 8.68 -10.11 -12.14
N MET A 21 7.48 -10.67 -12.26
CA MET A 21 6.68 -10.58 -13.49
C MET A 21 6.22 -9.15 -13.81
N LEU A 22 6.16 -8.29 -12.80
CA LEU A 22 5.68 -6.90 -12.93
C LEU A 22 6.83 -5.91 -13.15
N GLU A 23 8.08 -6.34 -12.99
CA GLU A 23 9.26 -5.49 -13.14
C GLU A 23 9.37 -4.89 -14.54
N HIS A 24 9.01 -5.67 -15.56
CA HIS A 24 9.13 -5.27 -16.96
C HIS A 24 7.92 -4.50 -17.49
N LEU A 25 6.92 -4.24 -16.66
CA LEU A 25 5.80 -3.39 -17.07
C LEU A 25 6.26 -1.94 -17.25
N PRO A 26 5.83 -1.25 -18.32
CA PRO A 26 6.21 0.15 -18.54
C PRO A 26 5.72 1.10 -17.43
N HIS A 27 4.81 0.64 -16.57
CA HIS A 27 4.29 1.36 -15.42
C HIS A 27 5.19 1.25 -14.19
N THR A 28 6.11 0.28 -14.15
CA THR A 28 6.95 0.02 -12.97
C THR A 28 8.13 0.97 -12.98
N VAL A 29 8.17 1.88 -12.01
CA VAL A 29 9.24 2.88 -11.83
C VAL A 29 10.20 2.52 -10.71
N GLY A 30 9.91 1.47 -9.95
CA GLY A 30 10.78 0.92 -8.92
C GLY A 30 10.35 -0.48 -8.49
N ASN A 31 11.31 -1.36 -8.34
CA ASN A 31 11.11 -2.72 -7.84
C ASN A 31 12.28 -3.07 -6.92
N VAL A 32 11.98 -3.35 -5.65
CA VAL A 32 12.95 -3.76 -4.64
C VAL A 32 12.52 -5.12 -4.13
N CYS A 33 13.16 -6.15 -4.65
CA CYS A 33 12.92 -7.56 -4.31
C CYS A 33 14.07 -8.14 -3.49
N ASP A 34 14.75 -7.32 -2.68
CA ASP A 34 15.95 -7.75 -1.98
C ASP A 34 15.79 -7.60 -0.46
N LEU A 35 16.45 -8.52 0.25
CA LEU A 35 16.68 -8.42 1.70
C LEU A 35 17.68 -7.31 2.06
N ASP A 36 18.28 -6.66 1.06
CA ASP A 36 19.19 -5.53 1.27
C ASP A 36 18.41 -4.28 1.68
N LEU A 37 18.49 -3.96 2.96
CA LEU A 37 17.86 -2.78 3.54
C LEU A 37 18.30 -1.47 2.88
N SER A 38 19.49 -1.42 2.29
CA SER A 38 19.98 -0.19 1.65
C SER A 38 19.13 0.20 0.44
N HIS A 39 18.69 -0.78 -0.36
CA HIS A 39 17.79 -0.55 -1.49
C HIS A 39 16.40 -0.14 -1.03
N ALA A 40 15.87 -0.82 0.00
CA ALA A 40 14.58 -0.46 0.61
C ALA A 40 14.58 0.96 1.17
N ILE A 41 15.64 1.33 1.90
CA ILE A 41 15.82 2.68 2.44
C ILE A 41 15.85 3.73 1.33
N ARG A 42 16.59 3.47 0.24
CA ARG A 42 16.64 4.40 -0.91
C ARG A 42 15.27 4.57 -1.56
N ALA A 43 14.52 3.47 -1.74
CA ALA A 43 13.17 3.51 -2.29
C ALA A 43 12.20 4.29 -1.39
N LEU A 44 12.20 4.03 -0.09
CA LEU A 44 11.36 4.74 0.89
C LEU A 44 11.69 6.23 0.94
N ASN A 45 12.98 6.59 0.90
CA ASN A 45 13.41 7.99 0.83
C ASN A 45 12.99 8.66 -0.49
N ALA A 46 12.99 7.92 -1.61
CA ALA A 46 12.52 8.44 -2.90
C ALA A 46 11.01 8.69 -2.89
N ILE A 47 10.23 7.78 -2.30
CA ILE A 47 8.77 7.93 -2.12
C ILE A 47 8.46 9.15 -1.26
N GLU A 48 9.18 9.36 -0.16
CA GLU A 48 8.99 10.53 0.69
C GLU A 48 9.31 11.83 -0.04
N ARG A 49 10.43 11.88 -0.78
CA ARG A 49 10.77 13.05 -1.61
C ARG A 49 9.70 13.34 -2.66
N GLU A 50 9.13 12.31 -3.27
CA GLU A 50 8.04 12.48 -4.22
C GLU A 50 6.78 13.03 -3.55
N LEU A 51 6.46 12.59 -2.34
CA LEU A 51 5.35 13.13 -1.55
C LEU A 51 5.54 14.64 -1.32
N ILE A 52 6.73 15.04 -0.84
CA ILE A 52 7.09 16.44 -0.57
C ILE A 52 7.03 17.27 -1.86
N ARG A 53 7.54 16.73 -2.97
CA ARG A 53 7.48 17.40 -4.28
C ARG A 53 6.05 17.69 -4.71
N ARG A 54 5.14 16.74 -4.52
CA ARG A 54 3.72 16.90 -4.87
C ARG A 54 3.00 17.88 -3.94
N GLU A 55 3.34 17.89 -2.66
CA GLU A 55 2.85 18.93 -1.73
C GLU A 55 3.26 20.32 -2.19
N ALA A 56 4.50 20.50 -2.61
CA ALA A 56 4.98 21.78 -3.15
C ALA A 56 4.19 22.20 -4.41
N LEU A 57 3.99 21.29 -5.37
CA LEU A 57 3.23 21.56 -6.60
C LEU A 57 1.81 22.08 -6.33
N VAL A 58 1.04 21.37 -5.46
CA VAL A 58 -0.33 21.79 -5.14
C VAL A 58 -0.34 23.12 -4.36
N SER A 59 0.67 23.36 -3.53
CA SER A 59 0.84 24.63 -2.81
C SER A 59 1.16 25.81 -3.74
N GLU A 60 2.08 25.62 -4.68
CA GLU A 60 2.49 26.65 -5.66
C GLU A 60 1.32 27.06 -6.56
N GLU A 61 0.52 26.10 -7.04
CA GLU A 61 -0.67 26.38 -7.86
C GLU A 61 -1.90 26.75 -7.02
N ARG A 62 -1.79 26.73 -5.67
CA ARG A 62 -2.87 27.05 -4.72
C ARG A 62 -4.10 26.18 -4.91
N VAL A 63 -3.90 24.89 -5.17
CA VAL A 63 -4.95 23.89 -5.29
C VAL A 63 -4.87 22.90 -4.14
N SER A 64 -5.93 22.13 -3.90
CA SER A 64 -6.02 21.15 -2.81
C SER A 64 -5.81 19.71 -3.26
N HIS A 65 -5.82 19.47 -4.57
CA HIS A 65 -5.77 18.13 -5.13
C HIS A 65 -4.97 18.10 -6.43
N ILE A 66 -4.17 17.06 -6.62
CA ILE A 66 -3.29 16.87 -7.78
C ILE A 66 -4.04 16.96 -9.13
N ASN A 67 -5.31 16.52 -9.17
CA ASN A 67 -6.13 16.59 -10.39
C ASN A 67 -6.48 18.02 -10.82
N GLN A 68 -6.24 19.01 -9.98
CA GLN A 68 -6.48 20.44 -10.25
C GLN A 68 -5.24 21.14 -10.81
N LEU A 69 -4.09 20.44 -10.82
CA LEU A 69 -2.86 20.97 -11.40
C LEU A 69 -2.99 21.09 -12.92
N LYS A 70 -2.33 22.06 -13.51
CA LYS A 70 -2.25 22.21 -14.98
C LYS A 70 -1.57 21.01 -15.64
N HIS A 71 -0.55 20.48 -14.99
CA HIS A 71 0.21 19.31 -15.44
C HIS A 71 0.32 18.30 -14.28
N PRO A 72 -0.74 17.50 -14.03
CA PRO A 72 -0.71 16.55 -12.94
C PRO A 72 0.31 15.43 -13.22
N PRO A 73 1.15 15.08 -12.25
CA PRO A 73 2.01 13.92 -12.38
C PRO A 73 1.20 12.62 -12.41
N ALA A 74 1.79 11.56 -12.95
CA ALA A 74 1.21 10.22 -12.93
C ALA A 74 0.82 9.83 -11.48
N ARG A 75 -0.28 9.12 -11.32
CA ARG A 75 -0.62 8.50 -10.04
C ARG A 75 0.44 7.48 -9.68
N LEU A 76 0.83 7.42 -8.41
CA LEU A 76 1.81 6.47 -7.92
C LEU A 76 1.14 5.51 -6.94
N VAL A 77 1.25 4.22 -7.22
CA VAL A 77 0.81 3.16 -6.31
C VAL A 77 2.04 2.46 -5.75
N VAL A 78 2.21 2.55 -4.43
CA VAL A 78 3.26 1.87 -3.69
C VAL A 78 2.68 0.58 -3.12
N VAL A 79 3.22 -0.56 -3.53
CA VAL A 79 2.80 -1.89 -3.07
C VAL A 79 3.89 -2.46 -2.19
N ILE A 80 3.56 -2.78 -0.95
CA ILE A 80 4.48 -3.37 0.03
C ILE A 80 3.98 -4.76 0.39
N ASP A 81 4.74 -5.78 0.00
CA ASP A 81 4.51 -7.15 0.46
C ASP A 81 5.28 -7.43 1.74
N GLU A 82 4.70 -8.26 2.61
CA GLU A 82 5.23 -8.58 3.92
C GLU A 82 5.49 -7.33 4.78
N PHE A 83 4.48 -6.50 4.93
CA PHE A 83 4.56 -5.22 5.66
C PHE A 83 5.10 -5.35 7.09
N HIS A 84 4.83 -6.46 7.74
CA HIS A 84 5.34 -6.71 9.09
C HIS A 84 6.88 -6.79 9.14
N ALA A 85 7.51 -7.37 8.11
CA ALA A 85 8.97 -7.43 8.03
C ALA A 85 9.58 -6.02 7.84
N LEU A 86 8.93 -5.15 7.06
CA LEU A 86 9.32 -3.74 6.95
C LEU A 86 9.26 -3.04 8.31
N ARG A 87 8.14 -3.20 9.05
CA ARG A 87 7.96 -2.58 10.36
C ARG A 87 9.04 -3.01 11.35
N ASP A 88 9.34 -4.31 11.39
CA ASP A 88 10.29 -4.86 12.35
C ASP A 88 11.74 -4.47 12.02
N ARG A 89 12.07 -4.35 10.72
CA ARG A 89 13.43 -4.02 10.27
C ARG A 89 13.70 -2.51 10.15
N LEU A 90 12.67 -1.71 9.86
CA LEU A 90 12.73 -0.27 9.61
C LEU A 90 11.63 0.49 10.36
N PRO A 91 11.56 0.41 11.70
CA PRO A 91 10.49 1.02 12.48
C PRO A 91 10.42 2.55 12.31
N ASP A 92 11.55 3.21 12.07
CA ASP A 92 11.61 4.67 11.88
C ASP A 92 10.86 5.14 10.60
N TYR A 93 10.64 4.23 9.64
CA TYR A 93 9.91 4.55 8.42
C TYR A 93 8.39 4.45 8.57
N MET A 94 7.88 3.96 9.70
CA MET A 94 6.43 3.82 9.91
C MET A 94 5.72 5.17 9.92
N GLN A 95 6.30 6.18 10.55
CA GLN A 95 5.72 7.53 10.55
C GLN A 95 5.64 8.13 9.14
N ARG A 96 6.64 7.88 8.31
CA ARG A 96 6.66 8.33 6.90
C ARG A 96 5.58 7.64 6.07
N LEU A 97 5.37 6.34 6.26
CA LEU A 97 4.31 5.59 5.60
C LEU A 97 2.92 6.02 6.09
N ASN A 98 2.76 6.33 7.38
CA ASN A 98 1.53 6.90 7.92
C ASN A 98 1.23 8.27 7.28
N ARG A 99 2.24 9.11 7.09
CA ARG A 99 2.08 10.38 6.37
C ARG A 99 1.65 10.16 4.92
N LEU A 100 2.26 9.19 4.22
CA LEU A 100 1.84 8.81 2.88
C LEU A 100 0.39 8.34 2.85
N ALA A 101 -0.03 7.47 3.79
CA ALA A 101 -1.41 6.99 3.87
C ALA A 101 -2.41 8.13 4.13
N SER A 102 -2.04 9.12 4.95
CA SER A 102 -2.88 10.26 5.30
C SER A 102 -3.02 11.28 4.15
N LEU A 103 -1.91 11.67 3.53
CA LEU A 103 -1.84 12.77 2.55
C LEU A 103 -1.92 12.29 1.10
N GLY A 104 -1.55 11.04 0.84
CA GLY A 104 -1.35 10.51 -0.50
C GLY A 104 -2.58 10.62 -1.39
N ARG A 105 -3.78 10.50 -0.83
CA ARG A 105 -5.04 10.55 -1.59
C ARG A 105 -5.17 11.84 -2.41
N SER A 106 -4.93 12.98 -1.80
CA SER A 106 -5.00 14.28 -2.47
C SER A 106 -3.83 14.53 -3.43
N LEU A 107 -2.71 13.85 -3.20
CA LEU A 107 -1.48 13.97 -3.98
C LEU A 107 -1.32 12.88 -5.06
N GLY A 108 -2.34 12.03 -5.25
CA GLY A 108 -2.31 10.94 -6.23
C GLY A 108 -1.27 9.87 -5.91
N MET A 109 -0.96 9.66 -4.63
CA MET A 109 -0.09 8.58 -4.14
C MET A 109 -0.91 7.64 -3.28
N HIS A 110 -0.88 6.36 -3.60
CA HIS A 110 -1.69 5.33 -2.93
C HIS A 110 -0.79 4.25 -2.38
N LEU A 111 -1.16 3.71 -1.23
CA LEU A 111 -0.42 2.67 -0.54
C LEU A 111 -1.26 1.40 -0.47
N ILE A 112 -0.69 0.27 -0.92
CA ILE A 112 -1.22 -1.07 -0.75
C ILE A 112 -0.24 -1.83 0.14
N VAL A 113 -0.71 -2.27 1.29
CA VAL A 113 0.09 -3.07 2.22
C VAL A 113 -0.48 -4.48 2.32
N CYS A 114 0.39 -5.47 2.14
CA CYS A 114 0.05 -6.88 2.24
C CYS A 114 0.75 -7.48 3.46
N THR A 115 0.04 -8.31 4.20
CA THR A 115 0.59 -9.05 5.34
C THR A 115 -0.11 -10.40 5.49
N GLN A 116 0.64 -11.41 5.91
CA GLN A 116 0.09 -12.73 6.22
C GLN A 116 -0.45 -12.81 7.64
N ASN A 117 -0.09 -11.89 8.52
CA ASN A 117 -0.57 -11.82 9.90
C ASN A 117 -1.00 -10.39 10.25
N PRO A 118 -2.28 -10.05 10.08
CA PRO A 118 -2.79 -8.70 10.34
C PRO A 118 -2.92 -8.35 11.83
N VAL A 119 -3.00 -9.36 12.72
CA VAL A 119 -3.29 -9.14 14.13
C VAL A 119 -2.17 -8.34 14.81
N GLY A 120 -2.51 -7.17 15.34
CA GLY A 120 -1.56 -6.28 16.01
C GLY A 120 -0.45 -5.69 15.13
N GLN A 121 -0.49 -5.91 13.80
CA GLN A 121 0.58 -5.53 12.89
C GLN A 121 0.40 -4.12 12.31
N VAL A 122 -0.83 -3.69 12.14
CA VAL A 122 -1.14 -2.36 11.61
C VAL A 122 -1.48 -1.45 12.78
N HIS A 123 -0.68 -0.41 12.99
CA HIS A 123 -0.93 0.59 14.04
C HIS A 123 -2.30 1.27 13.84
N ALA A 124 -2.91 1.69 14.94
CA ALA A 124 -4.21 2.37 14.93
C ALA A 124 -4.23 3.58 13.99
N ASP A 125 -3.15 4.35 13.96
CA ASP A 125 -3.03 5.53 13.08
C ASP A 125 -3.04 5.16 11.59
N MET A 126 -2.39 4.06 11.22
CA MET A 126 -2.42 3.58 9.83
C MET A 126 -3.80 3.01 9.49
N LYS A 127 -4.42 2.24 10.40
CA LYS A 127 -5.78 1.73 10.20
C LYS A 127 -6.79 2.86 9.96
N ALA A 128 -6.67 3.97 10.66
CA ALA A 128 -7.54 5.13 10.48
C ALA A 128 -7.43 5.76 9.08
N ASN A 129 -6.32 5.57 8.39
CA ASN A 129 -6.06 6.10 7.05
C ASN A 129 -6.27 5.07 5.92
N ILE A 130 -6.46 3.79 6.25
CA ILE A 130 -6.78 2.73 5.28
C ILE A 130 -8.29 2.68 5.10
N SER A 131 -8.76 3.03 3.92
CA SER A 131 -10.19 3.06 3.58
C SER A 131 -10.72 1.75 3.04
N LEU A 132 -9.86 0.85 2.55
CA LEU A 132 -10.24 -0.43 1.98
C LEU A 132 -9.39 -1.55 2.57
N ASN A 133 -10.05 -2.53 3.18
CA ASN A 133 -9.43 -3.75 3.67
C ASN A 133 -9.90 -4.93 2.83
N VAL A 134 -8.97 -5.75 2.36
CA VAL A 134 -9.25 -6.98 1.61
C VAL A 134 -8.73 -8.15 2.42
N CYS A 135 -9.61 -9.08 2.79
CA CYS A 135 -9.27 -10.28 3.53
C CYS A 135 -9.51 -11.51 2.66
N LEU A 136 -8.44 -12.13 2.22
CA LEU A 136 -8.46 -13.44 1.60
C LEU A 136 -8.80 -14.49 2.66
N ARG A 137 -8.99 -15.76 2.24
CA ARG A 137 -9.22 -16.84 3.19
C ARG A 137 -8.15 -16.88 4.28
N VAL A 138 -8.58 -16.85 5.52
CA VAL A 138 -7.75 -17.03 6.72
C VAL A 138 -8.26 -18.26 7.51
N THR A 139 -7.40 -18.85 8.33
CA THR A 139 -7.78 -19.97 9.21
C THR A 139 -8.29 -19.51 10.56
N ASP A 140 -7.85 -18.34 11.00
CA ASP A 140 -8.21 -17.78 12.29
C ASP A 140 -9.32 -16.73 12.13
N ARG A 141 -10.42 -16.93 12.84
CA ARG A 141 -11.56 -16.00 12.87
C ARG A 141 -11.19 -14.61 13.42
N MET A 142 -10.22 -14.54 14.34
CA MET A 142 -9.74 -13.27 14.86
C MET A 142 -9.07 -12.42 13.77
N GLN A 143 -8.32 -13.05 12.86
CA GLN A 143 -7.70 -12.35 11.72
C GLN A 143 -8.77 -11.75 10.79
N SER A 144 -9.82 -12.52 10.50
CA SER A 144 -10.94 -12.01 9.70
C SER A 144 -11.61 -10.82 10.40
N HIS A 145 -11.95 -10.99 11.68
CA HIS A 145 -12.63 -9.95 12.44
C HIS A 145 -11.79 -8.68 12.58
N GLU A 146 -10.49 -8.81 12.77
CA GLU A 146 -9.55 -7.67 12.87
C GLU A 146 -9.52 -6.82 11.59
N LEU A 147 -9.56 -7.47 10.40
CA LEU A 147 -9.47 -6.79 9.12
C LEU A 147 -10.81 -6.25 8.61
N ILE A 148 -11.86 -7.04 8.70
CA ILE A 148 -13.13 -6.76 8.05
C ILE A 148 -14.32 -6.69 9.01
N GLY A 149 -14.10 -6.79 10.33
CA GLY A 149 -15.14 -6.69 11.35
C GLY A 149 -16.08 -7.92 11.45
N THR A 150 -15.86 -8.95 10.64
CA THR A 150 -16.65 -10.19 10.63
C THR A 150 -15.77 -11.42 10.49
N ASN A 151 -16.33 -12.60 10.77
CA ASN A 151 -15.61 -13.89 10.61
C ASN A 151 -15.69 -14.46 9.19
N ALA A 152 -16.33 -13.78 8.26
CA ALA A 152 -16.69 -14.30 6.94
C ALA A 152 -15.49 -14.83 6.14
N ALA A 153 -14.31 -14.21 6.22
CA ALA A 153 -13.13 -14.66 5.50
C ALA A 153 -12.58 -16.00 6.02
N ALA A 154 -12.84 -16.36 7.28
CA ALA A 154 -12.48 -17.67 7.81
C ALA A 154 -13.39 -18.80 7.30
N ASP A 155 -14.59 -18.47 6.83
CA ASP A 155 -15.57 -19.41 6.30
C ASP A 155 -15.46 -19.60 4.77
N ILE A 156 -14.53 -18.91 4.09
CA ILE A 156 -14.24 -19.09 2.65
C ILE A 156 -13.75 -20.54 2.43
N SER A 157 -14.39 -21.25 1.50
CA SER A 157 -14.02 -22.62 1.17
C SER A 157 -12.58 -22.72 0.63
N PRO A 158 -11.80 -23.72 1.06
CA PRO A 158 -10.49 -24.02 0.46
C PRO A 158 -10.54 -24.28 -1.05
N SER A 159 -11.71 -24.68 -1.57
CA SER A 159 -11.93 -24.92 -2.99
C SER A 159 -12.16 -23.63 -3.81
N MET A 160 -12.17 -22.46 -3.15
CA MET A 160 -12.33 -21.16 -3.79
C MET A 160 -11.03 -20.35 -3.67
N PRO A 161 -9.98 -20.69 -4.42
CA PRO A 161 -8.73 -19.91 -4.40
C PRO A 161 -8.99 -18.51 -4.92
N GLY A 162 -8.49 -17.50 -4.20
CA GLY A 162 -8.71 -16.10 -4.52
C GLY A 162 -10.03 -15.51 -4.01
N GLY A 163 -10.89 -16.31 -3.39
CA GLY A 163 -12.06 -15.79 -2.69
C GLY A 163 -11.65 -14.81 -1.59
N ALA A 164 -12.35 -13.67 -1.51
CA ALA A 164 -12.02 -12.60 -0.57
C ALA A 164 -13.27 -11.86 -0.12
N TYR A 165 -13.16 -11.22 1.03
CA TYR A 165 -14.11 -10.20 1.48
C TYR A 165 -13.42 -8.84 1.54
N CYS A 166 -14.14 -7.80 1.14
CA CYS A 166 -13.68 -6.42 1.21
C CYS A 166 -14.52 -5.64 2.23
N HIS A 167 -13.88 -4.76 2.99
CA HIS A 167 -14.55 -3.79 3.86
C HIS A 167 -14.10 -2.37 3.44
N ASP A 168 -15.07 -1.53 3.07
CA ASP A 168 -14.83 -0.17 2.54
C ASP A 168 -14.99 0.94 3.60
N GLY A 169 -15.00 0.58 4.88
CA GLY A 169 -15.27 1.46 6.01
C GLY A 169 -16.74 1.54 6.39
N GLN A 170 -17.66 1.05 5.57
CA GLN A 170 -19.11 1.06 5.83
C GLN A 170 -19.74 -0.34 5.79
N ARG A 171 -19.33 -1.17 4.83
CA ARG A 171 -19.93 -2.49 4.60
C ARG A 171 -18.90 -3.52 4.18
N VAL A 172 -19.24 -4.78 4.45
CA VAL A 172 -18.51 -5.94 3.96
C VAL A 172 -19.14 -6.44 2.66
N MET A 173 -18.31 -6.71 1.67
CA MET A 173 -18.68 -7.26 0.36
C MET A 173 -17.86 -8.51 0.08
N GLY A 174 -18.45 -9.55 -0.48
CA GLY A 174 -17.78 -10.80 -0.89
C GLY A 174 -17.97 -11.10 -2.35
#